data_ec4f498a5e054b1c45bb63e466d90cb3
#
_entry.id   ec4f498a5e054b1c45bb63e466d90cb3
#
_cell.length_a   1.000
_cell.length_b   1.000
_cell.length_c   1.000
_cell.angle_alpha   90.00
_cell.angle_beta   90.00
_cell.angle_gamma   90.00
#
_symmetry.space_group_name_H-M   'P 1'
#
loop_
_entity.id
_entity.type
_entity.pdbx_description
1 polymer ?
#
loop_
_entity_poly.entity_id
_entity_poly.type
_entity_poly.pdbx_seq_one_letter_code
_entity_poly.pdbx_strand_id
1 'polypeptide(L)'
;PDAADEGIGVIARQAGQGQHFAMAGALLHPGVLFPVTIGDGGMGEPYVLNSMMHFNTAYPGVTNYLPVLIWNGYSQEHHAMCATWSNDQMSAYWKGHGFDNVFLVDARQFDDKDQEGAYVDSTVFSFDRRLAFTGAVLQAAESAARHALSGRRAVLIVKQLKGAGVHKLGAKAHNLYPADTLDAEHISDGLKRRALSPDAWQLVRDNFFRAGGGPAAKTAVTEHVLELAPLPKLPVREFAKAESQVPATAFGALVAAVGQADPRFVVTNADGNEASAMANINQALKIRHPVEDPLYNQTPAGQVYEPLNEDACAGLAAGLALFGGRSVWLSYESFAINAWPIVQTVTQAMAELRRKTPSFVCMFTAGALEQGRNGWTHQRPEIENYFAAQMRNGNVYPLFPCDANQIQAAYEWALGTYNKGIAIIASKSPLPVRTSMEEARTGIERGAVTLYESPAGGKTVVFAVTGDMALLPVFEAKDKLEAAGHRVRIVSVANPRRLYRPGDVAWETVSEPDNAFMDDDHFNALFDGDVLIGVTGGPSGPLEPVLLRTRALRRDVMAWKRGETTATPGEIMAFNDLTAEAMANRASKLLA
;
A
#
# COMPACT_ATOMS: atom_id res chain seq x y z
N PRO A 1 8.45 3.71 -19.77
CA PRO A 1 8.65 2.30 -20.10
C PRO A 1 7.92 1.44 -19.09
N ASP A 2 7.27 0.41 -19.56
CA ASP A 2 6.61 -0.57 -18.72
C ASP A 2 7.69 -1.32 -17.91
N ALA A 3 7.57 -1.34 -16.58
CA ALA A 3 8.54 -1.99 -15.70
C ALA A 3 8.75 -3.47 -16.08
N ALA A 4 7.70 -4.15 -16.56
CA ALA A 4 7.78 -5.53 -17.03
C ALA A 4 8.61 -5.68 -18.31
N ASP A 5 8.61 -4.66 -19.17
CA ASP A 5 9.35 -4.69 -20.43
C ASP A 5 10.85 -4.50 -20.26
N GLU A 6 11.28 -3.97 -19.12
CA GLU A 6 12.68 -3.72 -18.81
C GLU A 6 13.31 -4.75 -17.86
N GLY A 7 12.56 -5.78 -17.48
CA GLY A 7 12.99 -6.76 -16.49
C GLY A 7 13.06 -6.19 -15.07
N ILE A 8 12.44 -5.04 -14.83
CA ILE A 8 12.36 -4.39 -13.53
C ILE A 8 11.14 -4.93 -12.78
N GLY A 9 11.34 -5.47 -11.61
CA GLY A 9 10.27 -6.05 -10.82
C GLY A 9 9.24 -5.03 -10.33
N VAL A 10 9.70 -3.86 -9.88
CA VAL A 10 8.87 -2.74 -9.43
C VAL A 10 9.65 -1.44 -9.58
N ILE A 11 8.98 -0.38 -10.02
CA ILE A 11 9.47 1.00 -9.93
C ILE A 11 8.73 1.68 -8.79
N ALA A 12 9.45 2.04 -7.73
CA ALA A 12 8.85 2.74 -6.61
C ALA A 12 8.62 4.22 -6.95
N ARG A 13 7.44 4.72 -6.67
CA ARG A 13 7.05 6.11 -6.92
C ARG A 13 7.83 7.10 -6.06
N GLN A 14 8.07 6.75 -4.80
CA GLN A 14 8.81 7.58 -3.84
C GLN A 14 10.21 7.01 -3.63
N ALA A 15 11.19 7.90 -3.49
CA ALA A 15 12.55 7.50 -3.17
C ALA A 15 12.57 6.61 -1.92
N GLY A 16 13.27 5.50 -2.01
CA GLY A 16 13.47 4.60 -0.87
C GLY A 16 12.44 3.48 -0.67
N GLN A 17 11.29 3.49 -1.31
CA GLN A 17 10.26 2.44 -1.12
C GLN A 17 10.67 1.07 -1.69
N GLY A 18 11.56 1.03 -2.66
CA GLY A 18 12.02 -0.21 -3.29
C GLY A 18 12.60 -1.23 -2.31
N GLN A 19 13.15 -0.79 -1.19
CA GLN A 19 13.71 -1.65 -0.15
C GLN A 19 12.66 -2.58 0.46
N HIS A 20 11.48 -2.07 0.77
CA HIS A 20 10.39 -2.86 1.34
C HIS A 20 10.03 -4.02 0.39
N PHE A 21 9.96 -3.73 -0.91
CA PHE A 21 9.62 -4.72 -1.91
C PHE A 21 10.75 -5.75 -2.08
N ALA A 22 12.01 -5.30 -2.10
CA ALA A 22 13.15 -6.23 -2.16
C ALA A 22 13.21 -7.15 -0.94
N MET A 23 12.98 -6.64 0.27
CA MET A 23 12.91 -7.43 1.50
C MET A 23 11.78 -8.46 1.45
N ALA A 24 10.60 -8.06 0.97
CA ALA A 24 9.45 -8.96 0.82
C ALA A 24 9.71 -10.06 -0.21
N GLY A 25 10.27 -9.70 -1.37
CA GLY A 25 10.68 -10.67 -2.39
C GLY A 25 11.69 -11.68 -1.85
N ALA A 26 12.70 -11.19 -1.14
CA ALA A 26 13.72 -12.04 -0.53
C ALA A 26 13.15 -13.01 0.52
N LEU A 27 12.17 -12.56 1.31
CA LEU A 27 11.48 -13.40 2.29
C LEU A 27 10.68 -14.52 1.62
N LEU A 28 9.97 -14.20 0.52
CA LEU A 28 9.14 -15.19 -0.21
C LEU A 28 9.96 -16.19 -1.04
N HIS A 29 11.13 -15.79 -1.52
CA HIS A 29 11.93 -16.54 -2.49
C HIS A 29 13.36 -16.75 -2.00
N PRO A 30 13.57 -17.63 -1.02
CA PRO A 30 14.92 -18.00 -0.58
C PRO A 30 15.77 -18.47 -1.77
N GLY A 31 17.00 -17.98 -1.87
CA GLY A 31 17.92 -18.33 -2.96
C GLY A 31 17.82 -17.48 -4.23
N VAL A 32 16.81 -16.62 -4.34
CA VAL A 32 16.71 -15.60 -5.41
C VAL A 32 17.24 -14.27 -4.90
N LEU A 33 18.15 -13.62 -5.63
CA LEU A 33 18.69 -12.31 -5.27
C LEU A 33 17.71 -11.20 -5.66
N PHE A 34 17.43 -10.29 -4.72
CA PHE A 34 16.62 -9.09 -4.92
C PHE A 34 17.50 -7.83 -4.79
N PRO A 35 18.12 -7.35 -5.86
CA PRO A 35 18.85 -6.09 -5.83
C PRO A 35 17.88 -4.91 -5.80
N VAL A 36 18.23 -3.86 -5.05
CA VAL A 36 17.46 -2.62 -4.98
C VAL A 36 18.37 -1.41 -5.01
N THR A 37 18.14 -0.51 -5.96
CA THR A 37 18.93 0.71 -6.11
C THR A 37 18.42 1.81 -5.17
N ILE A 38 19.35 2.46 -4.49
CA ILE A 38 19.10 3.59 -3.58
C ILE A 38 20.01 4.74 -4.02
N GLY A 39 19.45 5.95 -4.18
CA GLY A 39 20.27 7.16 -4.28
C GLY A 39 20.68 7.65 -2.88
N ASP A 40 21.82 8.31 -2.77
CA ASP A 40 22.30 8.90 -1.51
C ASP A 40 21.35 9.96 -0.93
N GLY A 41 20.65 10.71 -1.78
CA GLY A 41 19.54 11.57 -1.35
C GLY A 41 18.37 10.78 -0.73
N GLY A 42 18.10 9.58 -1.26
CA GLY A 42 17.06 8.67 -0.75
C GLY A 42 17.38 8.04 0.60
N MET A 43 18.65 8.01 1.02
CA MET A 43 19.04 7.60 2.38
C MET A 43 18.50 8.54 3.46
N GLY A 44 18.17 9.78 3.12
CA GLY A 44 17.59 10.76 4.03
C GLY A 44 16.10 10.56 4.29
N GLU A 45 15.45 9.67 3.57
CA GLU A 45 14.03 9.34 3.79
C GLU A 45 13.87 8.61 5.14
N PRO A 46 13.01 9.11 6.06
CA PRO A 46 13.05 8.70 7.46
C PRO A 46 12.72 7.22 7.69
N TYR A 47 11.98 6.61 6.79
CA TYR A 47 11.50 5.22 6.94
C TYR A 47 12.40 4.17 6.26
N VAL A 48 13.29 4.57 5.35
CA VAL A 48 14.03 3.63 4.50
C VAL A 48 14.94 2.71 5.32
N LEU A 49 15.88 3.29 6.03
CA LEU A 49 16.89 2.51 6.77
C LEU A 49 16.35 1.95 8.08
N ASN A 50 15.45 2.67 8.74
CA ASN A 50 14.77 2.16 9.93
C ASN A 50 13.94 0.91 9.60
N SER A 51 13.25 0.90 8.47
CA SER A 51 12.52 -0.29 8.02
C SER A 51 13.45 -1.48 7.77
N MET A 52 14.62 -1.25 7.16
CA MET A 52 15.63 -2.30 6.99
C MET A 52 16.16 -2.82 8.33
N MET A 53 16.44 -1.94 9.28
CA MET A 53 16.92 -2.31 10.61
C MET A 53 15.89 -3.19 11.33
N HIS A 54 14.62 -2.83 11.33
CA HIS A 54 13.54 -3.62 11.90
C HIS A 54 13.41 -4.99 11.23
N PHE A 55 13.42 -5.01 9.89
CA PHE A 55 13.36 -6.25 9.12
C PHE A 55 14.58 -7.15 9.40
N ASN A 56 15.78 -6.57 9.39
CA ASN A 56 17.01 -7.31 9.66
C ASN A 56 17.02 -7.96 11.05
N THR A 57 16.41 -7.29 12.02
CA THR A 57 16.27 -7.82 13.38
C THR A 57 15.23 -8.93 13.44
N ALA A 58 14.07 -8.74 12.84
CA ALA A 58 12.97 -9.71 12.87
C ALA A 58 13.25 -10.95 12.01
N TYR A 59 13.97 -10.79 10.90
CA TYR A 59 14.27 -11.85 9.93
C TYR A 59 15.80 -12.03 9.72
N PRO A 60 16.55 -12.44 10.75
CA PRO A 60 18.02 -12.49 10.68
C PRO A 60 18.55 -13.43 9.58
N GLY A 61 17.79 -14.46 9.20
CA GLY A 61 18.15 -15.39 8.14
C GLY A 61 17.84 -14.94 6.71
N VAL A 62 17.13 -13.82 6.52
CA VAL A 62 16.83 -13.29 5.19
C VAL A 62 17.93 -12.32 4.78
N THR A 63 18.80 -12.75 3.87
CA THR A 63 19.99 -11.99 3.46
C THR A 63 20.08 -11.77 1.96
N ASN A 64 19.20 -12.38 1.18
CA ASN A 64 19.20 -12.40 -0.28
C ASN A 64 18.55 -11.16 -0.93
N TYR A 65 18.45 -10.05 -0.21
CA TYR A 65 18.22 -8.73 -0.80
C TYR A 65 19.53 -7.92 -0.73
N LEU A 66 19.80 -7.16 -1.81
CA LEU A 66 21.06 -6.45 -1.96
C LEU A 66 20.81 -4.96 -2.23
N PRO A 67 20.94 -4.09 -1.23
CA PRO A 67 20.97 -2.66 -1.47
C PRO A 67 22.16 -2.27 -2.33
N VAL A 68 21.90 -1.47 -3.36
CA VAL A 68 22.90 -0.89 -4.25
C VAL A 68 22.83 0.63 -4.11
N LEU A 69 23.70 1.19 -3.28
CA LEU A 69 23.76 2.63 -3.07
C LEU A 69 24.52 3.31 -4.21
N ILE A 70 23.86 4.19 -4.92
CA ILE A 70 24.49 5.11 -5.86
C ILE A 70 24.83 6.40 -5.10
N TRP A 71 26.05 6.49 -4.64
CA TRP A 71 26.53 7.65 -3.90
C TRP A 71 27.12 8.67 -4.86
N ASN A 72 26.29 9.58 -5.34
CA ASN A 72 26.65 10.54 -6.37
C ASN A 72 26.87 11.98 -5.84
N GLY A 73 26.71 12.20 -4.54
CA GLY A 73 26.94 13.47 -3.85
C GLY A 73 25.81 14.49 -3.95
N TYR A 74 24.69 14.17 -4.62
CA TYR A 74 23.60 15.12 -4.86
C TYR A 74 22.22 14.56 -4.53
N SER A 75 21.45 15.34 -3.80
CA SER A 75 20.01 15.18 -3.64
C SER A 75 19.33 16.22 -4.51
N GLN A 76 18.71 15.77 -5.60
CA GLN A 76 18.15 16.65 -6.64
C GLN A 76 19.20 17.65 -7.17
N GLU A 77 19.08 18.94 -6.87
CA GLU A 77 19.95 20.03 -7.36
C GLU A 77 21.02 20.46 -6.35
N HIS A 78 20.99 19.92 -5.13
CA HIS A 78 21.90 20.28 -4.05
C HIS A 78 22.73 19.08 -3.59
N HIS A 79 23.78 19.35 -2.83
CA HIS A 79 24.54 18.27 -2.21
C HIS A 79 23.69 17.45 -1.26
N ALA A 80 23.78 16.12 -1.36
CA ALA A 80 23.21 15.23 -0.37
C ALA A 80 23.87 15.47 1.00
N MET A 81 23.14 15.29 2.11
CA MET A 81 23.70 15.50 3.46
C MET A 81 24.93 14.63 3.72
N CYS A 82 24.97 13.43 3.14
CA CYS A 82 26.11 12.52 3.24
C CYS A 82 27.21 12.78 2.17
N ALA A 83 27.11 13.85 1.37
CA ALA A 83 28.10 14.16 0.33
C ALA A 83 29.52 14.38 0.88
N THR A 84 29.61 14.90 2.11
CA THR A 84 30.88 15.18 2.80
C THR A 84 31.41 14.00 3.61
N TRP A 85 30.69 12.89 3.67
CA TRP A 85 31.13 11.73 4.44
C TRP A 85 32.34 11.06 3.81
N SER A 86 33.23 10.56 4.68
CA SER A 86 34.30 9.67 4.26
C SER A 86 33.74 8.28 3.91
N ASN A 87 34.52 7.49 3.17
CA ASN A 87 34.17 6.11 2.86
C ASN A 87 33.98 5.27 4.13
N ASP A 88 34.76 5.55 5.18
CA ASP A 88 34.64 4.87 6.49
C ASP A 88 33.34 5.25 7.21
N GLN A 89 32.95 6.53 7.19
CA GLN A 89 31.68 6.97 7.77
C GLN A 89 30.48 6.30 7.07
N MET A 90 30.49 6.26 5.75
CA MET A 90 29.44 5.58 4.98
C MET A 90 29.42 4.08 5.29
N SER A 91 30.56 3.43 5.36
CA SER A 91 30.66 2.02 5.71
C SER A 91 30.18 1.73 7.12
N ALA A 92 30.54 2.57 8.10
CA ALA A 92 30.10 2.44 9.48
C ALA A 92 28.58 2.60 9.61
N TYR A 93 28.00 3.53 8.85
CA TYR A 93 26.56 3.77 8.81
C TYR A 93 25.79 2.50 8.36
N TRP A 94 26.18 1.89 7.26
CA TRP A 94 25.55 0.68 6.76
C TRP A 94 25.75 -0.52 7.70
N LYS A 95 26.92 -0.64 8.32
CA LYS A 95 27.16 -1.67 9.36
C LYS A 95 26.22 -1.51 10.55
N GLY A 96 25.95 -0.28 10.97
CA GLY A 96 24.99 0.03 12.03
C GLY A 96 23.54 -0.40 11.73
N HIS A 97 23.21 -0.58 10.45
CA HIS A 97 21.91 -1.09 10.00
C HIS A 97 21.92 -2.61 9.71
N GLY A 98 22.96 -3.32 10.11
CA GLY A 98 23.05 -4.78 10.03
C GLY A 98 23.62 -5.32 8.71
N PHE A 99 24.36 -4.48 7.95
CA PHE A 99 25.06 -4.88 6.73
C PHE A 99 26.56 -5.02 7.01
N ASP A 100 26.98 -6.15 7.54
CA ASP A 100 28.39 -6.38 7.93
C ASP A 100 29.35 -6.36 6.75
N ASN A 101 28.87 -6.70 5.55
CA ASN A 101 29.69 -6.78 4.35
C ASN A 101 29.42 -5.59 3.43
N VAL A 102 30.29 -4.59 3.50
CA VAL A 102 30.19 -3.36 2.70
C VAL A 102 31.20 -3.44 1.55
N PHE A 103 30.69 -3.44 0.32
CA PHE A 103 31.47 -3.43 -0.91
C PHE A 103 31.41 -2.02 -1.51
N LEU A 104 32.46 -1.23 -1.31
CA LEU A 104 32.50 0.16 -1.77
C LEU A 104 33.51 0.31 -2.89
N VAL A 105 33.07 0.85 -4.03
CA VAL A 105 33.92 1.21 -5.16
C VAL A 105 33.82 2.72 -5.36
N ASP A 106 34.93 3.41 -5.15
CA ASP A 106 35.04 4.86 -5.30
C ASP A 106 35.73 5.19 -6.63
N ALA A 107 35.02 5.91 -7.50
CA ALA A 107 35.54 6.29 -8.82
C ALA A 107 36.86 7.06 -8.74
N ARG A 108 37.12 7.79 -7.65
CA ARG A 108 38.35 8.53 -7.42
C ARG A 108 39.60 7.64 -7.33
N GLN A 109 39.45 6.36 -7.01
CA GLN A 109 40.57 5.39 -6.98
C GLN A 109 41.15 5.08 -8.38
N PHE A 110 40.40 5.44 -9.40
CA PHE A 110 40.74 5.21 -10.81
C PHE A 110 41.15 6.49 -11.53
N ASP A 111 41.34 7.59 -10.80
CA ASP A 111 41.72 8.90 -11.32
C ASP A 111 43.25 9.13 -11.25
N ASP A 112 43.74 10.12 -12.00
CA ASP A 112 45.14 10.58 -11.86
C ASP A 112 45.29 11.32 -10.51
N LYS A 113 46.45 11.08 -9.88
CA LYS A 113 46.74 11.48 -8.50
C LYS A 113 46.76 12.99 -8.22
N ASP A 114 46.51 13.84 -9.22
CA ASP A 114 46.68 15.29 -9.12
C ASP A 114 45.38 16.08 -8.83
N GLN A 115 44.23 15.40 -8.62
CA GLN A 115 42.98 16.09 -8.27
C GLN A 115 42.55 15.76 -6.84
N GLU A 116 43.18 16.40 -5.86
CA GLU A 116 42.73 16.36 -4.49
C GLU A 116 41.37 17.09 -4.35
N GLY A 117 40.37 16.38 -3.84
CA GLY A 117 39.19 16.97 -3.20
C GLY A 117 37.92 17.15 -4.03
N ALA A 118 37.93 16.98 -5.35
CA ALA A 118 36.69 17.05 -6.16
C ALA A 118 36.12 15.66 -6.44
N TYR A 119 34.79 15.53 -6.50
CA TYR A 119 34.19 14.38 -7.15
C TYR A 119 34.69 14.29 -8.57
N VAL A 120 35.26 13.15 -8.93
CA VAL A 120 35.88 12.97 -10.22
C VAL A 120 34.81 13.07 -11.31
N ASP A 121 35.02 13.97 -12.24
CA ASP A 121 34.26 14.00 -13.49
C ASP A 121 34.61 12.76 -14.31
N SER A 122 33.77 11.72 -14.26
CA SER A 122 33.99 10.49 -15.02
C SER A 122 33.96 10.71 -16.54
N THR A 123 33.59 11.89 -17.01
CA THR A 123 33.71 12.27 -18.42
C THR A 123 35.18 12.50 -18.81
N VAL A 124 36.07 12.76 -17.85
CA VAL A 124 37.50 12.98 -18.04
C VAL A 124 38.29 11.66 -18.02
N PHE A 125 37.71 10.56 -17.51
CA PHE A 125 38.36 9.26 -17.51
C PHE A 125 38.76 8.82 -18.94
N SER A 126 39.98 8.35 -19.12
CA SER A 126 40.33 7.56 -20.28
C SER A 126 39.46 6.30 -20.38
N PHE A 127 39.33 5.74 -21.57
CA PHE A 127 38.55 4.50 -21.78
C PHE A 127 39.03 3.37 -20.86
N ASP A 128 40.35 3.20 -20.72
CA ASP A 128 40.93 2.15 -19.88
C ASP A 128 40.55 2.31 -18.41
N ARG A 129 40.50 3.52 -17.89
CA ARG A 129 40.09 3.80 -16.51
C ARG A 129 38.63 3.55 -16.28
N ARG A 130 37.76 3.91 -17.22
CA ARG A 130 36.34 3.57 -17.16
C ARG A 130 36.13 2.07 -17.17
N LEU A 131 36.86 1.38 -18.01
CA LEU A 131 36.80 -0.07 -18.07
C LEU A 131 37.27 -0.69 -16.75
N ALA A 132 38.34 -0.17 -16.15
CA ALA A 132 38.85 -0.60 -14.84
C ALA A 132 37.84 -0.33 -13.73
N PHE A 133 37.23 0.88 -13.68
CA PHE A 133 36.18 1.22 -12.73
C PHE A 133 34.96 0.30 -12.91
N THR A 134 34.47 0.13 -14.13
CA THR A 134 33.33 -0.76 -14.43
C THR A 134 33.64 -2.19 -14.02
N GLY A 135 34.86 -2.68 -14.31
CA GLY A 135 35.31 -4.00 -13.89
C GLY A 135 35.33 -4.17 -12.38
N ALA A 136 35.80 -3.15 -11.65
CA ALA A 136 35.78 -3.15 -10.18
C ALA A 136 34.35 -3.15 -9.63
N VAL A 137 33.42 -2.39 -10.21
CA VAL A 137 31.99 -2.40 -9.83
C VAL A 137 31.37 -3.77 -10.06
N LEU A 138 31.63 -4.41 -11.21
CA LEU A 138 31.15 -5.74 -11.52
C LEU A 138 31.67 -6.80 -10.54
N GLN A 139 32.96 -6.78 -10.23
CA GLN A 139 33.60 -7.68 -9.26
C GLN A 139 33.03 -7.48 -7.84
N ALA A 140 32.81 -6.23 -7.43
CA ALA A 140 32.19 -5.91 -6.15
C ALA A 140 30.72 -6.38 -6.11
N ALA A 141 29.97 -6.16 -7.18
CA ALA A 141 28.58 -6.61 -7.31
C ALA A 141 28.46 -8.13 -7.24
N GLU A 142 29.33 -8.86 -7.96
CA GLU A 142 29.37 -10.32 -7.91
C GLU A 142 29.73 -10.82 -6.50
N SER A 143 30.69 -10.18 -5.84
CA SER A 143 31.09 -10.52 -4.47
C SER A 143 29.96 -10.24 -3.47
N ALA A 144 29.31 -9.09 -3.57
CA ALA A 144 28.16 -8.72 -2.74
C ALA A 144 27.00 -9.71 -2.94
N ALA A 145 26.67 -10.07 -4.18
CA ALA A 145 25.64 -11.04 -4.51
C ALA A 145 25.94 -12.43 -3.92
N ARG A 146 27.20 -12.90 -4.05
CA ARG A 146 27.62 -14.18 -3.43
C ARG A 146 27.49 -14.14 -1.90
N HIS A 147 27.83 -13.03 -1.26
CA HIS A 147 27.65 -12.87 0.19
C HIS A 147 26.17 -12.93 0.57
N ALA A 148 25.32 -12.15 -0.11
CA ALA A 148 23.89 -12.12 0.12
C ALA A 148 23.26 -13.51 -0.02
N LEU A 149 23.58 -14.25 -1.07
CA LEU A 149 23.08 -15.60 -1.32
C LEU A 149 23.67 -16.68 -0.37
N SER A 150 24.79 -16.39 0.30
CA SER A 150 25.44 -17.30 1.25
C SER A 150 25.06 -17.06 2.73
N GLY A 151 24.00 -16.31 2.99
CA GLY A 151 23.51 -16.04 4.35
C GLY A 151 24.20 -14.87 5.07
N ARG A 152 24.87 -13.97 4.33
CA ARG A 152 25.59 -12.81 4.88
C ARG A 152 25.08 -11.52 4.25
N ARG A 153 24.48 -10.64 5.04
CA ARG A 153 24.01 -9.35 4.49
C ARG A 153 25.13 -8.54 3.91
N ALA A 154 24.88 -8.00 2.73
CA ALA A 154 25.82 -7.19 1.98
C ALA A 154 25.16 -5.93 1.43
N VAL A 155 25.95 -4.89 1.23
CA VAL A 155 25.57 -3.69 0.50
C VAL A 155 26.65 -3.37 -0.51
N LEU A 156 26.24 -3.01 -1.73
CA LEU A 156 27.15 -2.47 -2.76
C LEU A 156 27.02 -0.94 -2.76
N ILE A 157 28.13 -0.25 -2.65
CA ILE A 157 28.20 1.22 -2.71
C ILE A 157 29.03 1.62 -3.91
N VAL A 158 28.42 2.31 -4.87
CA VAL A 158 29.07 2.85 -6.05
C VAL A 158 29.15 4.36 -5.91
N LYS A 159 30.37 4.87 -5.64
CA LYS A 159 30.62 6.29 -5.46
C LYS A 159 31.13 6.90 -6.75
N GLN A 160 30.33 7.78 -7.34
CA GLN A 160 30.68 8.47 -8.59
C GLN A 160 29.94 9.81 -8.68
N LEU A 161 30.41 10.74 -9.49
CA LEU A 161 29.76 12.03 -9.67
C LEU A 161 28.41 11.87 -10.35
N LYS A 162 27.38 12.61 -9.89
CA LYS A 162 26.07 12.68 -10.55
C LYS A 162 26.22 13.14 -11.99
N GLY A 163 25.56 12.42 -12.91
CA GLY A 163 25.67 12.68 -14.34
C GLY A 163 26.91 12.06 -14.99
N ALA A 164 27.63 11.18 -14.29
CA ALA A 164 28.76 10.45 -14.84
C ALA A 164 28.38 9.72 -16.15
N GLY A 165 29.06 10.07 -17.23
CA GLY A 165 28.79 9.49 -18.56
C GLY A 165 27.81 10.28 -19.44
N VAL A 166 27.16 11.32 -18.93
CA VAL A 166 26.40 12.30 -19.71
C VAL A 166 27.14 13.65 -19.71
N HIS A 167 26.71 14.59 -20.57
CA HIS A 167 27.42 15.87 -20.72
C HIS A 167 27.10 16.90 -19.60
N LYS A 168 26.03 16.70 -18.84
CA LYS A 168 25.67 17.55 -17.71
C LYS A 168 26.00 16.84 -16.39
N LEU A 169 26.72 17.52 -15.51
CA LEU A 169 27.26 16.96 -14.28
C LEU A 169 26.76 17.70 -13.04
N GLY A 170 26.77 17.00 -11.91
CA GLY A 170 26.36 17.54 -10.62
C GLY A 170 24.91 18.02 -10.62
N ALA A 171 24.64 19.21 -10.08
CA ALA A 171 23.31 19.79 -10.04
C ALA A 171 22.63 19.91 -11.41
N LYS A 172 23.40 20.17 -12.46
CA LYS A 172 22.92 20.29 -13.84
C LYS A 172 22.42 18.98 -14.46
N ALA A 173 22.69 17.84 -13.81
CA ALA A 173 22.22 16.52 -14.23
C ALA A 173 20.87 16.14 -13.62
N HIS A 174 20.13 17.09 -13.02
CA HIS A 174 18.81 16.82 -12.45
C HIS A 174 17.71 17.05 -13.50
N ASN A 175 16.73 16.14 -13.53
CA ASN A 175 15.54 16.19 -14.41
C ASN A 175 15.86 16.40 -15.89
N LEU A 176 16.87 15.70 -16.40
CA LEU A 176 17.17 15.74 -17.84
C LEU A 176 16.10 15.00 -18.64
N TYR A 177 15.50 15.67 -19.60
CA TYR A 177 14.64 15.01 -20.58
C TYR A 177 15.47 14.17 -21.54
N PRO A 178 14.95 13.04 -22.06
CA PRO A 178 15.64 12.27 -23.10
C PRO A 178 16.07 13.12 -24.29
N ALA A 179 15.26 14.10 -24.69
CA ALA A 179 15.59 15.03 -25.77
C ALA A 179 16.83 15.90 -25.46
N ASP A 180 17.07 16.26 -24.19
CA ASP A 180 18.24 17.03 -23.76
C ASP A 180 19.52 16.20 -23.75
N THR A 181 19.41 14.89 -23.73
CA THR A 181 20.56 13.94 -23.64
C THR A 181 20.80 13.19 -24.95
N LEU A 182 19.84 13.20 -25.86
CA LEU A 182 19.83 12.38 -27.08
C LEU A 182 19.96 13.20 -28.38
N ASP A 183 20.22 14.51 -28.30
CA ASP A 183 20.49 15.25 -29.53
C ASP A 183 21.80 14.78 -30.19
N ALA A 184 21.84 14.89 -31.54
CA ALA A 184 22.94 14.33 -32.33
C ALA A 184 24.28 14.95 -31.99
N GLU A 185 24.32 16.21 -31.55
CA GLU A 185 25.55 16.90 -31.16
C GLU A 185 26.09 16.34 -29.84
N HIS A 186 25.22 16.17 -28.83
CA HIS A 186 25.62 15.60 -27.55
C HIS A 186 26.04 14.14 -27.65
N ILE A 187 25.38 13.34 -28.49
CA ILE A 187 25.77 11.95 -28.76
C ILE A 187 27.13 11.93 -29.42
N SER A 188 27.33 12.75 -30.46
CA SER A 188 28.60 12.85 -31.17
C SER A 188 29.75 13.30 -30.26
N ASP A 189 29.52 14.29 -29.41
CA ASP A 189 30.49 14.77 -28.45
C ASP A 189 30.77 13.72 -27.35
N GLY A 190 29.74 13.05 -26.85
CA GLY A 190 29.88 11.93 -25.93
C GLY A 190 30.67 10.76 -26.51
N LEU A 191 30.49 10.43 -27.78
CA LEU A 191 31.23 9.41 -28.49
C LEU A 191 32.72 9.80 -28.65
N LYS A 192 32.97 11.06 -29.04
CA LYS A 192 34.35 11.58 -29.15
C LYS A 192 35.11 11.54 -27.82
N ARG A 193 34.45 11.99 -26.74
CA ARG A 193 35.05 11.99 -25.40
C ARG A 193 35.30 10.57 -24.88
N ARG A 194 34.48 9.60 -25.25
CA ARG A 194 34.65 8.20 -24.86
C ARG A 194 35.65 7.45 -25.71
N ALA A 195 36.21 8.09 -26.74
CA ALA A 195 37.14 7.47 -27.69
C ALA A 195 36.61 6.14 -28.29
N LEU A 196 35.30 6.00 -28.41
CA LEU A 196 34.67 4.84 -29.04
C LEU A 196 34.34 5.15 -30.49
N SER A 197 34.85 4.35 -31.39
CA SER A 197 34.46 4.39 -32.79
C SER A 197 33.05 3.87 -32.99
N PRO A 198 32.34 4.23 -34.08
CA PRO A 198 31.06 3.63 -34.44
C PRO A 198 31.11 2.10 -34.46
N ASP A 199 32.19 1.51 -34.92
CA ASP A 199 32.40 0.06 -34.96
C ASP A 199 32.51 -0.55 -33.56
N ALA A 200 33.17 0.14 -32.64
CA ALA A 200 33.24 -0.27 -31.24
C ALA A 200 31.86 -0.21 -30.57
N TRP A 201 31.04 0.78 -30.87
CA TRP A 201 29.65 0.85 -30.41
C TRP A 201 28.80 -0.27 -30.99
N GLN A 202 28.99 -0.58 -32.28
CA GLN A 202 28.29 -1.71 -32.90
C GLN A 202 28.68 -3.03 -32.21
N LEU A 203 29.95 -3.21 -31.90
CA LEU A 203 30.45 -4.40 -31.19
C LEU A 203 29.84 -4.50 -29.76
N VAL A 204 29.77 -3.39 -29.03
CA VAL A 204 29.14 -3.35 -27.70
C VAL A 204 27.66 -3.73 -27.80
N ARG A 205 26.91 -3.18 -28.75
CA ARG A 205 25.52 -3.51 -28.99
C ARG A 205 25.34 -4.99 -29.36
N ASP A 206 26.14 -5.50 -30.23
CA ASP A 206 26.06 -6.90 -30.68
C ASP A 206 26.42 -7.88 -29.56
N ASN A 207 27.35 -7.50 -28.69
CA ASN A 207 27.68 -8.28 -27.49
C ASN A 207 26.56 -8.21 -26.45
N PHE A 208 25.94 -7.05 -26.26
CA PHE A 208 24.77 -6.89 -25.37
C PHE A 208 23.63 -7.81 -25.81
N PHE A 209 23.28 -7.83 -27.10
CA PHE A 209 22.23 -8.71 -27.61
C PHE A 209 22.63 -10.20 -27.55
N ARG A 210 23.91 -10.54 -27.80
CA ARG A 210 24.42 -11.92 -27.65
C ARG A 210 24.38 -12.40 -26.19
N ALA A 211 24.63 -11.51 -25.24
CA ALA A 211 24.58 -11.81 -23.81
C ALA A 211 23.13 -11.90 -23.26
N GLY A 212 22.11 -11.86 -24.12
CA GLY A 212 20.71 -11.95 -23.72
C GLY A 212 20.07 -10.63 -23.30
N GLY A 213 20.71 -9.50 -23.57
CA GLY A 213 20.18 -8.15 -23.31
C GLY A 213 19.12 -7.69 -24.32
N GLY A 214 18.41 -8.61 -24.98
CA GLY A 214 17.39 -8.32 -25.96
C GLY A 214 15.99 -8.82 -25.56
N PRO A 215 15.01 -8.77 -26.47
CA PRO A 215 13.62 -9.20 -26.22
C PRO A 215 13.50 -10.62 -25.65
N ALA A 216 14.42 -11.54 -26.00
CA ALA A 216 14.43 -12.90 -25.48
C ALA A 216 14.78 -12.97 -23.98
N ALA A 217 15.59 -12.04 -23.45
CA ALA A 217 15.88 -11.97 -22.02
C ALA A 217 14.66 -11.50 -21.21
N LYS A 218 13.80 -10.69 -21.82
CA LYS A 218 12.53 -10.24 -21.21
C LYS A 218 11.59 -11.40 -20.92
N THR A 219 11.53 -12.39 -21.83
CA THR A 219 10.67 -13.57 -21.68
C THR A 219 11.11 -14.44 -20.50
N ALA A 220 12.42 -14.61 -20.29
CA ALA A 220 12.95 -15.44 -19.21
C ALA A 220 12.68 -14.83 -17.81
N VAL A 221 12.65 -13.50 -17.68
CA VAL A 221 12.34 -12.82 -16.40
C VAL A 221 10.86 -12.88 -16.08
N THR A 222 9.99 -12.89 -17.08
CA THR A 222 8.53 -12.96 -16.92
C THR A 222 8.01 -14.38 -16.68
N GLU A 223 8.77 -15.41 -16.99
CA GLU A 223 8.37 -16.81 -16.81
C GLU A 223 8.49 -17.33 -15.38
N HIS A 224 9.20 -16.64 -14.49
CA HIS A 224 9.15 -16.91 -13.05
C HIS A 224 7.89 -16.33 -12.41
N VAL A 225 6.73 -16.68 -12.97
CA VAL A 225 5.44 -16.40 -12.33
C VAL A 225 5.35 -17.28 -11.08
N LEU A 226 5.32 -16.62 -9.94
CA LEU A 226 5.18 -17.27 -8.65
C LEU A 226 3.86 -18.04 -8.60
N GLU A 227 3.92 -19.34 -8.34
CA GLU A 227 2.72 -20.10 -8.07
C GLU A 227 2.04 -19.55 -6.81
N LEU A 228 0.84 -19.01 -7.01
CA LEU A 228 0.00 -18.56 -5.91
C LEU A 228 -0.41 -19.76 -5.06
N ALA A 229 -0.18 -19.68 -3.75
CA ALA A 229 -0.72 -20.68 -2.85
C ALA A 229 -2.25 -20.77 -3.01
N PRO A 230 -2.83 -21.99 -3.05
CA PRO A 230 -4.28 -22.14 -3.08
C PRO A 230 -4.91 -21.44 -1.88
N LEU A 231 -6.11 -20.89 -2.07
CA LEU A 231 -6.86 -20.30 -0.98
C LEU A 231 -7.31 -21.39 -0.01
N PRO A 232 -7.08 -21.24 1.30
CA PRO A 232 -7.66 -22.14 2.28
C PRO A 232 -9.17 -21.96 2.32
N LYS A 233 -9.88 -23.02 2.76
CA LYS A 233 -11.29 -22.89 3.12
C LYS A 233 -11.38 -22.04 4.40
N LEU A 234 -11.99 -20.88 4.30
CA LEU A 234 -12.17 -19.98 5.44
C LEU A 234 -13.23 -20.52 6.40
N PRO A 235 -13.02 -20.42 7.72
CA PRO A 235 -13.98 -20.82 8.74
C PRO A 235 -15.04 -19.72 8.96
N VAL A 236 -15.72 -19.31 7.89
CA VAL A 236 -16.78 -18.29 7.94
C VAL A 236 -17.90 -18.81 8.85
N ARG A 237 -18.29 -17.98 9.81
CA ARG A 237 -19.38 -18.25 10.74
C ARG A 237 -20.48 -17.21 10.54
N GLU A 238 -21.69 -17.67 10.27
CA GLU A 238 -22.85 -16.77 10.28
C GLU A 238 -23.28 -16.45 11.70
N PHE A 239 -23.32 -15.17 12.02
CA PHE A 239 -23.88 -14.64 13.26
C PHE A 239 -25.35 -14.26 13.04
N ALA A 240 -26.19 -14.50 14.06
CA ALA A 240 -27.61 -14.16 13.96
C ALA A 240 -27.83 -12.64 13.96
N LYS A 241 -28.85 -12.17 13.22
CA LYS A 241 -29.24 -10.76 13.24
C LYS A 241 -29.58 -10.34 14.68
N ALA A 242 -29.18 -9.13 15.04
CA ALA A 242 -29.24 -8.52 16.37
C ALA A 242 -28.27 -9.09 17.41
N GLU A 243 -27.52 -10.16 17.12
CA GLU A 243 -26.42 -10.61 17.97
C GLU A 243 -25.35 -9.50 18.03
N SER A 244 -24.79 -9.29 19.22
CA SER A 244 -23.69 -8.32 19.39
C SER A 244 -22.36 -8.98 19.10
N GLN A 245 -21.62 -8.48 18.12
CA GLN A 245 -20.33 -9.01 17.69
C GLN A 245 -19.32 -7.88 17.47
N VAL A 246 -18.03 -8.18 17.62
CA VAL A 246 -16.93 -7.28 17.30
C VAL A 246 -16.43 -7.59 15.88
N PRO A 247 -16.63 -6.68 14.89
CA PRO A 247 -16.23 -6.94 13.51
C PRO A 247 -14.73 -7.26 13.37
N ALA A 248 -13.85 -6.50 14.04
CA ALA A 248 -12.41 -6.75 14.01
C ALA A 248 -12.03 -8.16 14.53
N THR A 249 -12.70 -8.67 15.58
CA THR A 249 -12.43 -10.03 16.09
C THR A 249 -12.88 -11.11 15.10
N ALA A 250 -14.02 -10.91 14.43
CA ALA A 250 -14.50 -11.82 13.39
C ALA A 250 -13.54 -11.87 12.19
N PHE A 251 -13.03 -10.71 11.78
CA PHE A 251 -11.98 -10.61 10.76
C PHE A 251 -10.70 -11.34 11.19
N GLY A 252 -10.23 -11.10 12.42
CA GLY A 252 -9.02 -11.73 12.96
C GLY A 252 -9.06 -13.25 12.97
N ALA A 253 -10.25 -13.85 13.15
CA ALA A 253 -10.42 -15.30 13.08
C ALA A 253 -10.14 -15.87 11.67
N LEU A 254 -10.55 -15.16 10.63
CA LEU A 254 -10.29 -15.55 9.25
C LEU A 254 -8.81 -15.35 8.88
N VAL A 255 -8.22 -14.24 9.32
CA VAL A 255 -6.78 -13.95 9.12
C VAL A 255 -5.92 -15.04 9.76
N ALA A 256 -6.24 -15.42 11.00
CA ALA A 256 -5.56 -16.51 11.72
C ALA A 256 -5.64 -17.84 10.94
N ALA A 257 -6.80 -18.16 10.37
CA ALA A 257 -6.97 -19.39 9.59
C ALA A 257 -6.14 -19.39 8.29
N VAL A 258 -6.03 -18.23 7.62
CA VAL A 258 -5.16 -18.10 6.43
C VAL A 258 -3.70 -18.30 6.80
N GLY A 259 -3.23 -17.67 7.88
CA GLY A 259 -1.84 -17.81 8.32
C GLY A 259 -1.48 -19.24 8.79
N GLN A 260 -2.40 -19.93 9.46
CA GLN A 260 -2.22 -21.34 9.83
C GLN A 260 -2.14 -22.26 8.61
N ALA A 261 -2.81 -21.93 7.52
CA ALA A 261 -2.81 -22.71 6.28
C ALA A 261 -1.60 -22.41 5.38
N ASP A 262 -1.05 -21.20 5.41
CA ASP A 262 0.13 -20.79 4.63
C ASP A 262 1.21 -20.18 5.54
N PRO A 263 2.32 -20.89 5.79
CA PRO A 263 3.41 -20.38 6.63
C PRO A 263 4.15 -19.18 6.04
N ARG A 264 3.91 -18.83 4.76
CA ARG A 264 4.46 -17.64 4.10
C ARG A 264 3.57 -16.41 4.28
N PHE A 265 2.36 -16.60 4.80
CA PHE A 265 1.46 -15.50 5.10
C PHE A 265 2.00 -14.66 6.25
N VAL A 266 2.00 -13.35 6.07
CA VAL A 266 2.47 -12.40 7.10
C VAL A 266 1.37 -11.40 7.40
N VAL A 267 1.10 -11.19 8.68
CA VAL A 267 0.30 -10.09 9.20
C VAL A 267 1.24 -9.00 9.66
N THR A 268 0.98 -7.76 9.28
CA THR A 268 1.76 -6.61 9.74
C THR A 268 0.88 -5.59 10.45
N ASN A 269 1.33 -5.05 11.59
CA ASN A 269 0.57 -4.07 12.38
C ASN A 269 1.51 -3.22 13.23
N ALA A 270 1.50 -1.89 13.03
CA ALA A 270 2.29 -0.98 13.85
C ALA A 270 1.64 -0.69 15.21
N ASP A 271 0.32 -0.84 15.33
CA ASP A 271 -0.48 -0.45 16.51
C ASP A 271 -0.76 -1.60 17.47
N GLY A 272 -0.37 -2.82 17.11
CA GLY A 272 -0.60 -4.04 17.89
C GLY A 272 -2.01 -4.65 17.73
N ASN A 273 -2.05 -5.96 17.51
CA ASN A 273 -3.31 -6.68 17.26
C ASN A 273 -4.22 -6.73 18.51
N GLU A 274 -3.66 -6.74 19.71
CA GLU A 274 -4.44 -6.74 20.94
C GLU A 274 -5.23 -5.45 21.11
N ALA A 275 -4.59 -4.30 20.89
CA ALA A 275 -5.23 -2.99 20.95
C ALA A 275 -6.28 -2.80 19.84
N SER A 276 -6.18 -3.58 18.77
CA SER A 276 -7.09 -3.58 17.61
C SER A 276 -8.24 -4.59 17.74
N ALA A 277 -8.43 -5.22 18.91
CA ALA A 277 -9.41 -6.30 19.18
C ALA A 277 -9.22 -7.56 18.30
N MET A 278 -7.97 -7.83 17.90
CA MET A 278 -7.55 -8.97 17.08
C MET A 278 -6.50 -9.84 17.76
N ALA A 279 -6.51 -9.94 19.09
CA ALA A 279 -5.59 -10.78 19.88
C ALA A 279 -5.55 -12.25 19.44
N ASN A 280 -6.64 -12.76 18.85
CA ASN A 280 -6.73 -14.10 18.28
C ASN A 280 -5.71 -14.35 17.16
N ILE A 281 -5.26 -13.31 16.45
CA ILE A 281 -4.18 -13.40 15.45
C ILE A 281 -2.85 -13.74 16.15
N ASN A 282 -2.48 -12.99 17.20
CA ASN A 282 -1.22 -13.19 17.93
C ASN A 282 -1.20 -14.56 18.64
N GLN A 283 -2.35 -15.01 19.14
CA GLN A 283 -2.48 -16.33 19.75
C GLN A 283 -2.22 -17.45 18.73
N ALA A 284 -2.74 -17.32 17.53
CA ALA A 284 -2.66 -18.33 16.48
C ALA A 284 -1.33 -18.32 15.71
N LEU A 285 -0.82 -17.15 15.36
CA LEU A 285 0.28 -16.98 14.41
C LEU A 285 1.59 -16.55 15.05
N LYS A 286 1.56 -16.13 16.30
CA LYS A 286 2.71 -15.63 17.09
C LYS A 286 3.37 -14.37 16.48
N ILE A 287 3.86 -13.52 17.37
CA ILE A 287 4.60 -12.31 16.99
C ILE A 287 6.02 -12.69 16.59
N ARG A 288 6.47 -12.16 15.48
CA ARG A 288 7.82 -12.33 14.96
C ARG A 288 8.83 -11.56 15.81
N HIS A 289 9.70 -12.25 16.49
CA HIS A 289 10.73 -11.63 17.33
C HIS A 289 11.98 -12.52 17.37
N PRO A 290 13.21 -11.96 17.41
CA PRO A 290 14.44 -12.75 17.43
C PRO A 290 14.62 -13.60 18.69
N VAL A 291 13.97 -13.22 19.79
CA VAL A 291 13.99 -13.95 21.06
C VAL A 291 12.60 -14.52 21.33
N GLU A 292 12.55 -15.78 21.76
CA GLU A 292 11.31 -16.42 22.17
C GLU A 292 10.84 -15.90 23.53
N ASP A 293 9.59 -15.44 23.60
CA ASP A 293 8.93 -15.03 24.84
C ASP A 293 7.47 -15.47 24.85
N PRO A 294 7.17 -16.61 25.55
CA PRO A 294 5.81 -17.13 25.61
C PRO A 294 4.80 -16.17 26.26
N LEU A 295 5.24 -15.29 27.16
CA LEU A 295 4.37 -14.31 27.83
C LEU A 295 3.74 -13.33 26.85
N TYR A 296 4.50 -12.94 25.83
CA TYR A 296 4.07 -12.00 24.79
C TYR A 296 3.76 -12.67 23.45
N ASN A 297 3.62 -14.00 23.42
CA ASN A 297 3.43 -14.76 22.17
C ASN A 297 4.51 -14.51 21.11
N GLN A 298 5.75 -14.23 21.53
CA GLN A 298 6.87 -13.92 20.64
C GLN A 298 7.69 -15.16 20.30
N THR A 299 8.10 -15.28 19.02
CA THR A 299 8.98 -16.37 18.57
C THR A 299 9.69 -16.01 17.26
N PRO A 300 10.90 -16.55 17.00
CA PRO A 300 11.56 -16.40 15.70
C PRO A 300 10.80 -17.00 14.52
N ALA A 301 9.81 -17.86 14.74
CA ALA A 301 8.96 -18.46 13.72
C ALA A 301 7.62 -17.73 13.54
N GLY A 302 7.37 -16.64 14.27
CA GLY A 302 6.10 -15.92 14.23
C GLY A 302 5.79 -15.36 12.82
N GLN A 303 4.51 -15.24 12.51
CA GLN A 303 4.01 -14.69 11.25
C GLN A 303 3.43 -13.28 11.40
N VAL A 304 3.43 -12.73 12.62
CA VAL A 304 2.96 -11.38 12.90
C VAL A 304 4.16 -10.45 13.07
N TYR A 305 4.28 -9.43 12.22
CA TYR A 305 5.34 -8.44 12.22
C TYR A 305 4.81 -7.11 12.75
N GLU A 306 5.20 -6.73 13.98
CA GLU A 306 4.66 -5.58 14.71
C GLU A 306 5.75 -4.54 15.09
N PRO A 307 6.55 -4.00 14.16
CA PRO A 307 7.36 -2.83 14.47
C PRO A 307 6.47 -1.59 14.57
N LEU A 308 6.76 -0.67 15.47
CA LEU A 308 6.09 0.63 15.52
C LEU A 308 6.59 1.51 14.35
N ASN A 309 6.16 1.15 13.13
CA ASN A 309 6.53 1.80 11.90
C ASN A 309 5.54 1.41 10.78
N GLU A 310 4.64 2.31 10.42
CA GLU A 310 3.58 2.06 9.43
C GLU A 310 4.15 1.78 8.04
N ASP A 311 5.23 2.47 7.65
CA ASP A 311 5.88 2.24 6.35
C ASP A 311 6.50 0.84 6.26
N ALA A 312 7.15 0.37 7.33
CA ALA A 312 7.71 -0.97 7.38
C ALA A 312 6.61 -2.03 7.28
N CYS A 313 5.50 -1.82 7.98
CA CYS A 313 4.33 -2.72 7.96
C CYS A 313 3.66 -2.75 6.59
N ALA A 314 3.25 -1.59 6.09
CA ALA A 314 2.60 -1.46 4.79
C ALA A 314 3.52 -1.93 3.65
N GLY A 315 4.80 -1.53 3.69
CA GLY A 315 5.79 -1.85 2.67
C GLY A 315 6.08 -3.34 2.57
N LEU A 316 6.24 -4.03 3.70
CA LEU A 316 6.42 -5.49 3.72
C LEU A 316 5.18 -6.20 3.16
N ALA A 317 3.98 -5.85 3.64
CA ALA A 317 2.74 -6.44 3.15
C ALA A 317 2.50 -6.19 1.66
N ALA A 318 2.74 -4.96 1.19
CA ALA A 318 2.64 -4.60 -0.22
C ALA A 318 3.62 -5.38 -1.10
N GLY A 319 4.87 -5.48 -0.66
CA GLY A 319 5.90 -6.25 -1.37
C GLY A 319 5.57 -7.74 -1.45
N LEU A 320 5.06 -8.33 -0.36
CA LEU A 320 4.61 -9.73 -0.38
C LEU A 320 3.54 -9.95 -1.44
N ALA A 321 2.53 -9.08 -1.51
CA ALA A 321 1.49 -9.16 -2.53
C ALA A 321 2.08 -9.04 -3.95
N LEU A 322 2.96 -8.08 -4.21
CA LEU A 322 3.60 -7.88 -5.51
C LEU A 322 4.42 -9.10 -5.97
N PHE A 323 5.03 -9.83 -5.05
CA PHE A 323 5.83 -11.01 -5.36
C PHE A 323 5.09 -12.34 -5.20
N GLY A 324 3.75 -12.32 -5.12
CA GLY A 324 2.89 -13.51 -5.19
C GLY A 324 2.54 -14.12 -3.84
N GLY A 325 2.93 -13.52 -2.72
CA GLY A 325 2.49 -13.89 -1.38
C GLY A 325 1.17 -13.25 -1.00
N ARG A 326 0.49 -13.80 0.00
CA ARG A 326 -0.64 -13.14 0.65
C ARG A 326 -0.20 -12.54 1.98
N SER A 327 -0.75 -11.39 2.28
CA SER A 327 -0.46 -10.64 3.51
C SER A 327 -1.64 -9.77 3.87
N VAL A 328 -1.65 -9.27 5.09
CA VAL A 328 -2.59 -8.26 5.55
C VAL A 328 -1.82 -7.19 6.31
N TRP A 329 -2.03 -5.94 5.94
CA TRP A 329 -1.58 -4.79 6.72
C TRP A 329 -2.72 -4.27 7.58
N LEU A 330 -2.49 -4.25 8.88
CA LEU A 330 -3.42 -3.74 9.89
C LEU A 330 -2.86 -2.42 10.44
N SER A 331 -3.71 -1.44 10.67
CA SER A 331 -3.36 -0.19 11.34
C SER A 331 -4.58 0.48 11.97
N TYR A 332 -4.33 1.43 12.85
CA TYR A 332 -5.36 2.39 13.21
C TYR A 332 -5.63 3.32 12.03
N GLU A 333 -6.89 3.64 11.82
CA GLU A 333 -7.33 4.52 10.75
C GLU A 333 -6.54 5.83 10.72
N SER A 334 -6.27 6.41 11.89
CA SER A 334 -5.56 7.69 12.04
C SER A 334 -4.11 7.65 11.57
N PHE A 335 -3.44 6.51 11.66
CA PHE A 335 -2.01 6.38 11.35
C PHE A 335 -1.74 5.78 9.98
N ALA A 336 -2.74 5.11 9.40
CA ALA A 336 -2.64 4.53 8.06
C ALA A 336 -2.22 5.55 6.99
N ILE A 337 -2.52 6.84 7.20
CA ILE A 337 -2.13 7.92 6.28
C ILE A 337 -0.61 8.04 6.14
N ASN A 338 0.17 7.68 7.15
CA ASN A 338 1.64 7.75 7.11
C ASN A 338 2.22 6.88 5.99
N ALA A 339 1.60 5.73 5.71
CA ALA A 339 2.03 4.81 4.66
C ALA A 339 1.25 4.96 3.33
N TRP A 340 0.49 6.03 3.15
CA TRP A 340 -0.26 6.27 1.91
C TRP A 340 0.58 6.21 0.64
N PRO A 341 1.83 6.75 0.58
CA PRO A 341 2.68 6.62 -0.60
C PRO A 341 2.98 5.18 -1.00
N ILE A 342 3.04 4.25 -0.03
CA ILE A 342 3.20 2.81 -0.30
C ILE A 342 1.95 2.27 -1.01
N VAL A 343 0.75 2.63 -0.52
CA VAL A 343 -0.53 2.24 -1.15
C VAL A 343 -0.58 2.70 -2.60
N GLN A 344 -0.21 3.95 -2.88
CA GLN A 344 -0.16 4.48 -4.23
C GLN A 344 0.82 3.72 -5.12
N THR A 345 2.02 3.44 -4.62
CA THR A 345 3.03 2.71 -5.38
C THR A 345 2.59 1.28 -5.70
N VAL A 346 2.06 0.55 -4.72
CA VAL A 346 1.66 -0.84 -4.94
C VAL A 346 0.48 -0.97 -5.89
N THR A 347 -0.52 -0.10 -5.77
CA THR A 347 -1.70 -0.13 -6.65
C THR A 347 -1.34 0.24 -8.09
N GLN A 348 -0.45 1.21 -8.28
CA GLN A 348 0.08 1.54 -9.60
C GLN A 348 0.92 0.39 -10.18
N ALA A 349 1.83 -0.19 -9.39
CA ALA A 349 2.63 -1.32 -9.83
C ALA A 349 1.76 -2.52 -10.23
N MET A 350 0.72 -2.83 -9.47
CA MET A 350 -0.25 -3.89 -9.80
C MET A 350 -0.99 -3.63 -11.12
N ALA A 351 -1.25 -2.35 -11.44
CA ALA A 351 -1.86 -1.98 -12.70
C ALA A 351 -0.90 -2.15 -13.89
N GLU A 352 0.37 -1.77 -13.71
CA GLU A 352 1.37 -1.73 -14.79
C GLU A 352 2.03 -3.09 -15.08
N LEU A 353 2.22 -3.93 -14.07
CA LEU A 353 2.99 -5.18 -14.21
C LEU A 353 2.33 -6.25 -15.08
N ARG A 354 1.07 -6.10 -15.47
CA ARG A 354 0.30 -7.04 -16.33
C ARG A 354 0.37 -8.52 -15.92
N ARG A 355 0.81 -8.78 -14.69
CA ARG A 355 0.84 -10.13 -14.11
C ARG A 355 -0.19 -10.24 -13.00
N LYS A 356 -0.70 -11.45 -12.81
CA LYS A 356 -1.67 -11.73 -11.76
C LYS A 356 -0.95 -11.83 -10.41
N THR A 357 -1.21 -10.87 -9.52
CA THR A 357 -0.70 -10.88 -8.15
C THR A 357 -1.87 -10.90 -7.15
N PRO A 358 -1.74 -11.51 -5.97
CA PRO A 358 -2.74 -11.35 -4.91
C PRO A 358 -3.02 -9.87 -4.65
N SER A 359 -4.24 -9.54 -4.29
CA SER A 359 -4.57 -8.16 -3.91
C SER A 359 -3.83 -7.75 -2.63
N PHE A 360 -3.42 -6.50 -2.56
CA PHE A 360 -2.91 -5.89 -1.34
C PHE A 360 -4.08 -5.55 -0.44
N VAL A 361 -4.16 -6.21 0.72
CA VAL A 361 -5.28 -6.10 1.65
C VAL A 361 -4.85 -5.34 2.90
N CYS A 362 -5.57 -4.25 3.20
CA CYS A 362 -5.44 -3.47 4.42
C CYS A 362 -6.72 -3.61 5.25
N MET A 363 -6.60 -3.55 6.56
CA MET A 363 -7.74 -3.39 7.45
C MET A 363 -7.43 -2.27 8.43
N PHE A 364 -8.28 -1.26 8.45
CA PHE A 364 -8.18 -0.12 9.36
C PHE A 364 -9.28 -0.18 10.38
N THR A 365 -8.89 -0.08 11.64
CA THR A 365 -9.79 -0.14 12.78
C THR A 365 -9.54 1.05 13.71
N ALA A 366 -10.24 1.07 14.84
CA ALA A 366 -10.15 2.19 15.77
C ALA A 366 -10.52 3.51 15.08
N GLY A 367 -11.63 3.51 14.33
CA GLY A 367 -12.12 4.66 13.60
C GLY A 367 -12.34 5.89 14.49
N ALA A 368 -12.39 7.07 13.88
CA ALA A 368 -12.46 8.35 14.61
C ALA A 368 -13.55 8.41 15.68
N LEU A 369 -14.71 7.77 15.45
CA LEU A 369 -15.82 7.70 16.41
C LEU A 369 -15.50 6.86 17.66
N GLU A 370 -14.56 5.92 17.57
CA GLU A 370 -14.16 5.04 18.68
C GLU A 370 -13.00 5.60 19.52
N GLN A 371 -12.25 6.57 18.98
CA GLN A 371 -10.99 7.04 19.55
C GLN A 371 -11.12 8.23 20.50
N GLY A 372 -12.27 8.34 21.14
CA GLY A 372 -12.51 9.42 22.08
C GLY A 372 -11.51 9.54 23.23
N ARG A 373 -11.07 8.40 23.80
CA ARG A 373 -10.10 8.39 24.91
C ARG A 373 -8.74 8.97 24.52
N ASN A 374 -8.32 8.76 23.28
CA ASN A 374 -6.99 9.13 22.81
C ASN A 374 -6.92 10.57 22.29
N GLY A 375 -8.07 11.24 22.12
CA GLY A 375 -8.17 12.61 21.66
C GLY A 375 -7.79 12.81 20.20
N TRP A 376 -7.43 14.04 19.84
CA TRP A 376 -7.26 14.49 18.45
C TRP A 376 -6.27 13.70 17.60
N THR A 377 -5.21 13.19 18.21
CA THR A 377 -4.15 12.47 17.48
C THR A 377 -4.66 11.17 16.86
N HIS A 378 -5.74 10.60 17.40
CA HIS A 378 -6.33 9.34 16.99
C HIS A 378 -7.69 9.51 16.28
N GLN A 379 -8.23 10.71 16.21
CA GLN A 379 -9.52 11.01 15.60
C GLN A 379 -9.33 11.62 14.21
N ARG A 380 -8.72 10.86 13.28
CA ARG A 380 -8.27 11.34 11.97
C ARG A 380 -8.67 10.35 10.86
N PRO A 381 -9.93 10.44 10.35
CA PRO A 381 -10.45 9.51 9.33
C PRO A 381 -10.07 9.90 7.90
N GLU A 382 -9.13 10.78 7.68
CA GLU A 382 -8.79 11.32 6.36
C GLU A 382 -8.34 10.26 5.36
N ILE A 383 -7.80 9.12 5.82
CA ILE A 383 -7.37 8.03 4.96
C ILE A 383 -8.51 7.51 4.06
N GLU A 384 -9.75 7.53 4.53
CA GLU A 384 -10.92 7.15 3.74
C GLU A 384 -11.07 7.99 2.47
N ASN A 385 -10.84 9.31 2.57
CA ASN A 385 -10.87 10.20 1.41
C ASN A 385 -9.76 9.92 0.41
N TYR A 386 -8.57 9.53 0.88
CA TYR A 386 -7.47 9.18 0.00
C TYR A 386 -7.80 7.92 -0.81
N PHE A 387 -8.40 6.92 -0.19
CA PHE A 387 -8.90 5.75 -0.91
C PHE A 387 -10.08 6.10 -1.84
N ALA A 388 -11.02 6.93 -1.38
CA ALA A 388 -12.16 7.36 -2.19
C ALA A 388 -11.71 8.11 -3.46
N ALA A 389 -10.71 8.99 -3.36
CA ALA A 389 -10.16 9.72 -4.49
C ALA A 389 -9.53 8.80 -5.56
N GLN A 390 -9.10 7.60 -5.18
CA GLN A 390 -8.52 6.62 -6.09
C GLN A 390 -9.54 5.64 -6.69
N MET A 391 -10.79 5.64 -6.22
CA MET A 391 -11.83 4.72 -6.74
C MET A 391 -12.08 4.87 -8.23
N ARG A 392 -11.92 6.08 -8.79
CA ARG A 392 -12.08 6.34 -10.23
C ARG A 392 -10.82 6.06 -11.03
N ASN A 393 -9.66 6.25 -10.44
CA ASN A 393 -8.39 6.33 -11.17
C ASN A 393 -7.53 5.07 -11.02
N GLY A 394 -7.96 4.05 -10.27
CA GLY A 394 -7.10 2.91 -9.97
C GLY A 394 -7.85 1.66 -9.54
N ASN A 395 -7.08 0.67 -9.12
CA ASN A 395 -7.56 -0.64 -8.65
C ASN A 395 -7.87 -0.59 -7.14
N VAL A 396 -8.40 0.52 -6.64
CA VAL A 396 -8.52 0.77 -5.20
C VAL A 396 -9.97 0.62 -4.76
N TYR A 397 -10.18 -0.18 -3.72
CA TYR A 397 -11.48 -0.56 -3.19
C TYR A 397 -11.53 -0.30 -1.69
N PRO A 398 -12.02 0.87 -1.24
CA PRO A 398 -12.44 1.00 0.15
C PRO A 398 -13.72 0.22 0.38
N LEU A 399 -13.72 -0.63 1.40
CA LEU A 399 -14.85 -1.44 1.82
C LEU A 399 -15.28 -1.00 3.21
N PHE A 400 -16.58 -0.79 3.38
CA PHE A 400 -17.21 -0.31 4.62
C PHE A 400 -18.21 -1.34 5.13
N PRO A 401 -17.76 -2.48 5.67
CA PRO A 401 -18.67 -3.48 6.20
C PRO A 401 -19.49 -2.90 7.36
N CYS A 402 -20.76 -3.26 7.42
CA CYS A 402 -21.70 -2.73 8.41
C CYS A 402 -21.80 -3.59 9.69
N ASP A 403 -21.24 -4.79 9.68
CA ASP A 403 -21.29 -5.73 10.79
C ASP A 403 -20.28 -6.89 10.65
N ALA A 404 -20.34 -7.83 11.61
CA ALA A 404 -19.43 -8.98 11.67
C ALA A 404 -19.65 -10.00 10.53
N ASN A 405 -20.82 -10.11 9.94
CA ASN A 405 -21.04 -10.97 8.77
C ASN A 405 -20.45 -10.30 7.52
N GLN A 406 -20.66 -9.00 7.37
CA GLN A 406 -20.20 -8.29 6.18
C GLN A 406 -18.67 -8.11 6.14
N ILE A 407 -18.00 -8.00 7.29
CA ILE A 407 -16.52 -7.97 7.30
C ILE A 407 -15.90 -9.32 6.90
N GLN A 408 -16.53 -10.43 7.31
CA GLN A 408 -16.11 -11.75 6.85
C GLN A 408 -16.29 -11.88 5.32
N ALA A 409 -17.43 -11.44 4.77
CA ALA A 409 -17.66 -11.42 3.34
C ALA A 409 -16.65 -10.51 2.60
N ALA A 410 -16.30 -9.35 3.19
CA ALA A 410 -15.32 -8.43 2.64
C ALA A 410 -13.93 -9.08 2.53
N TYR A 411 -13.48 -9.77 3.57
CA TYR A 411 -12.19 -10.45 3.54
C TYR A 411 -12.18 -11.68 2.63
N GLU A 412 -13.26 -12.48 2.61
CA GLU A 412 -13.44 -13.60 1.69
C GLU A 412 -13.33 -13.12 0.23
N TRP A 413 -14.02 -12.02 -0.11
CA TRP A 413 -13.94 -11.41 -1.43
C TRP A 413 -12.55 -10.88 -1.73
N ALA A 414 -11.91 -10.17 -0.79
CA ALA A 414 -10.58 -9.60 -0.97
C ALA A 414 -9.52 -10.66 -1.29
N LEU A 415 -9.52 -11.78 -0.55
CA LEU A 415 -8.62 -12.91 -0.77
C LEU A 415 -8.81 -13.59 -2.14
N GLY A 416 -10.04 -13.58 -2.67
CA GLY A 416 -10.37 -14.14 -3.99
C GLY A 416 -10.01 -13.23 -5.17
N THR A 417 -9.59 -11.98 -4.91
CA THR A 417 -9.29 -10.99 -5.95
C THR A 417 -7.79 -10.85 -6.21
N TYR A 418 -7.47 -10.22 -7.33
CA TYR A 418 -6.10 -10.01 -7.80
C TYR A 418 -5.91 -8.57 -8.26
N ASN A 419 -4.67 -8.10 -8.19
CA ASN A 419 -4.24 -6.79 -8.69
C ASN A 419 -5.03 -5.60 -8.13
N LYS A 420 -5.50 -5.67 -6.88
CA LYS A 420 -6.27 -4.62 -6.23
C LYS A 420 -5.61 -4.15 -4.93
N GLY A 421 -5.79 -2.88 -4.61
CA GLY A 421 -5.57 -2.33 -3.28
C GLY A 421 -6.91 -2.25 -2.55
N ILE A 422 -7.07 -3.02 -1.49
CA ILE A 422 -8.35 -3.14 -0.77
C ILE A 422 -8.14 -2.66 0.66
N ALA A 423 -8.93 -1.66 1.06
CA ALA A 423 -8.98 -1.19 2.44
C ALA A 423 -10.33 -1.55 3.07
N ILE A 424 -10.31 -2.36 4.11
CA ILE A 424 -11.50 -2.70 4.90
C ILE A 424 -11.50 -1.77 6.11
N ILE A 425 -12.54 -0.96 6.30
CA ILE A 425 -12.66 -0.03 7.41
C ILE A 425 -13.79 -0.52 8.32
N ALA A 426 -13.45 -0.91 9.56
CA ALA A 426 -14.42 -1.50 10.47
C ALA A 426 -14.04 -1.27 11.95
N SER A 427 -15.05 -1.34 12.79
CA SER A 427 -15.00 -1.11 14.23
C SER A 427 -14.31 -2.26 15.00
N LYS A 428 -13.68 -1.89 16.11
CA LYS A 428 -13.24 -2.81 17.16
C LYS A 428 -14.19 -2.87 18.38
N SER A 429 -15.32 -2.22 18.28
CA SER A 429 -16.38 -2.22 19.31
C SER A 429 -17.46 -3.25 19.03
N PRO A 430 -18.15 -3.75 20.06
CA PRO A 430 -19.32 -4.63 19.87
C PRO A 430 -20.45 -3.90 19.17
N LEU A 431 -20.98 -4.46 18.09
CA LEU A 431 -22.04 -3.90 17.28
C LEU A 431 -23.11 -4.96 16.93
N PRO A 432 -24.38 -4.57 16.75
CA PRO A 432 -25.43 -5.49 16.33
C PRO A 432 -25.18 -5.98 14.90
N VAL A 433 -25.30 -7.28 14.68
CA VAL A 433 -25.35 -7.87 13.35
C VAL A 433 -26.62 -7.47 12.64
N ARG A 434 -26.53 -7.00 11.40
CA ARG A 434 -27.64 -6.46 10.58
C ARG A 434 -27.92 -7.29 9.35
N THR A 435 -26.91 -8.04 8.87
CA THR A 435 -27.00 -8.84 7.63
C THR A 435 -26.99 -10.34 7.91
N SER A 436 -27.61 -11.13 7.04
CA SER A 436 -27.24 -12.54 6.87
C SER A 436 -25.94 -12.64 6.07
N MET A 437 -25.32 -13.83 5.99
CA MET A 437 -24.12 -14.00 5.14
C MET A 437 -24.43 -13.80 3.65
N GLU A 438 -25.63 -14.11 3.19
CA GLU A 438 -26.06 -13.87 1.80
C GLU A 438 -26.16 -12.36 1.51
N GLU A 439 -26.86 -11.61 2.37
CA GLU A 439 -26.93 -10.14 2.27
C GLU A 439 -25.56 -9.49 2.38
N ALA A 440 -24.69 -10.00 3.26
CA ALA A 440 -23.33 -9.54 3.44
C ALA A 440 -22.51 -9.67 2.15
N ARG A 441 -22.51 -10.85 1.53
CA ARG A 441 -21.83 -11.08 0.25
C ARG A 441 -22.40 -10.21 -0.87
N THR A 442 -23.71 -10.13 -0.96
CA THR A 442 -24.39 -9.25 -1.94
C THR A 442 -23.95 -7.80 -1.80
N GLY A 443 -23.89 -7.28 -0.56
CA GLY A 443 -23.43 -5.92 -0.29
C GLY A 443 -22.00 -5.65 -0.77
N ILE A 444 -21.09 -6.59 -0.57
CA ILE A 444 -19.68 -6.47 -1.01
C ILE A 444 -19.57 -6.62 -2.54
N GLU A 445 -20.25 -7.57 -3.13
CA GLU A 445 -20.14 -7.86 -4.57
C GLU A 445 -20.84 -6.80 -5.42
N ARG A 446 -22.02 -6.34 -5.00
CA ARG A 446 -22.85 -5.39 -5.74
C ARG A 446 -22.64 -3.94 -5.34
N GLY A 447 -22.05 -3.68 -4.17
CA GLY A 447 -21.75 -2.35 -3.66
C GLY A 447 -22.60 -1.90 -2.49
N ALA A 448 -23.86 -2.31 -2.44
CA ALA A 448 -24.79 -1.91 -1.38
C ALA A 448 -25.90 -2.96 -1.17
N VAL A 449 -26.52 -2.93 0.01
CA VAL A 449 -27.66 -3.78 0.36
C VAL A 449 -28.62 -3.03 1.30
N THR A 450 -29.93 -3.28 1.16
CA THR A 450 -30.94 -2.75 2.06
C THR A 450 -30.91 -3.50 3.39
N LEU A 451 -30.72 -2.76 4.49
CA LEU A 451 -30.75 -3.31 5.85
C LEU A 451 -32.16 -3.23 6.46
N TYR A 452 -32.94 -2.25 6.04
CA TYR A 452 -34.28 -2.01 6.53
C TYR A 452 -35.13 -1.24 5.52
N GLU A 453 -36.41 -1.55 5.45
CA GLU A 453 -37.42 -0.77 4.72
C GLU A 453 -38.75 -0.77 5.46
N SER A 454 -39.34 0.41 5.65
CA SER A 454 -40.64 0.57 6.26
C SER A 454 -41.75 -0.08 5.41
N PRO A 455 -42.68 -0.82 6.00
CA PRO A 455 -43.74 -1.51 5.25
C PRO A 455 -44.77 -0.55 4.64
N ALA A 456 -44.99 0.62 5.25
CA ALA A 456 -45.93 1.64 4.80
C ALA A 456 -45.53 3.03 5.30
N GLY A 457 -46.14 4.09 4.77
CA GLY A 457 -45.92 5.47 5.17
C GLY A 457 -46.11 6.47 4.03
N GLY A 458 -45.87 7.74 4.32
CA GLY A 458 -45.93 8.85 3.37
C GLY A 458 -44.67 8.98 2.51
N LYS A 459 -44.02 10.14 2.56
CA LYS A 459 -42.79 10.39 1.82
C LYS A 459 -41.64 9.48 2.29
N THR A 460 -40.79 9.06 1.38
CA THR A 460 -39.69 8.13 1.62
C THR A 460 -38.36 8.87 1.89
N VAL A 461 -37.78 8.58 3.06
CA VAL A 461 -36.41 9.00 3.39
C VAL A 461 -35.47 7.82 3.22
N VAL A 462 -34.43 7.98 2.41
CA VAL A 462 -33.37 6.99 2.22
C VAL A 462 -32.12 7.43 2.98
N PHE A 463 -31.62 6.57 3.87
CA PHE A 463 -30.30 6.71 4.47
C PHE A 463 -29.32 5.82 3.73
N ALA A 464 -28.31 6.40 3.08
CA ALA A 464 -27.18 5.71 2.47
C ALA A 464 -25.99 5.78 3.44
N VAL A 465 -25.61 4.66 4.06
CA VAL A 465 -24.68 4.63 5.18
C VAL A 465 -23.40 3.88 4.82
N THR A 466 -22.23 4.51 5.00
CA THR A 466 -20.93 3.82 5.00
C THR A 466 -20.47 3.53 6.42
N GLY A 467 -19.92 2.32 6.63
CA GLY A 467 -19.40 1.87 7.92
C GLY A 467 -20.49 1.38 8.89
N ASP A 468 -20.03 0.95 10.03
CA ASP A 468 -20.81 0.21 11.03
C ASP A 468 -21.33 1.10 12.18
N MET A 469 -20.46 1.92 12.79
CA MET A 469 -20.85 2.76 13.93
C MET A 469 -21.89 3.82 13.59
N ALA A 470 -21.86 4.38 12.39
CA ALA A 470 -22.82 5.38 11.93
C ALA A 470 -24.25 4.83 11.80
N LEU A 471 -24.43 3.51 11.73
CA LEU A 471 -25.73 2.86 11.69
C LEU A 471 -26.51 2.94 13.00
N LEU A 472 -25.83 3.02 14.15
CA LEU A 472 -26.50 3.08 15.44
C LEU A 472 -27.51 4.23 15.50
N PRO A 473 -27.11 5.51 15.32
CA PRO A 473 -28.06 6.64 15.34
C PRO A 473 -29.03 6.64 14.16
N VAL A 474 -28.68 6.03 13.02
CA VAL A 474 -29.60 5.92 11.85
C VAL A 474 -30.82 5.05 12.18
N PHE A 475 -30.61 3.91 12.85
CA PHE A 475 -31.75 3.05 13.26
C PHE A 475 -32.63 3.72 14.30
N GLU A 476 -32.08 4.53 15.21
CA GLU A 476 -32.88 5.34 16.14
C GLU A 476 -33.61 6.50 15.42
N ALA A 477 -32.99 7.13 14.43
CA ALA A 477 -33.64 8.17 13.62
C ALA A 477 -34.80 7.63 12.78
N LYS A 478 -34.70 6.38 12.32
CA LYS A 478 -35.78 5.65 11.63
C LYS A 478 -37.03 5.63 12.49
N ASP A 479 -36.93 5.25 13.77
CA ASP A 479 -38.10 5.15 14.66
C ASP A 479 -38.81 6.51 14.82
N LYS A 480 -38.05 7.61 14.89
CA LYS A 480 -38.59 8.98 14.95
C LYS A 480 -39.32 9.39 13.67
N LEU A 481 -38.77 9.05 12.50
CA LEU A 481 -39.36 9.39 11.21
C LEU A 481 -40.62 8.56 10.92
N GLU A 482 -40.63 7.28 11.28
CA GLU A 482 -41.83 6.43 11.17
C GLU A 482 -42.94 6.92 12.09
N ALA A 483 -42.63 7.32 13.33
CA ALA A 483 -43.58 7.94 14.23
C ALA A 483 -44.15 9.25 13.67
N ALA A 484 -43.42 9.97 12.83
CA ALA A 484 -43.86 11.15 12.09
C ALA A 484 -44.62 10.81 10.78
N GLY A 485 -44.87 9.53 10.48
CA GLY A 485 -45.64 9.07 9.32
C GLY A 485 -44.86 8.93 8.02
N HIS A 486 -43.51 8.96 8.06
CA HIS A 486 -42.65 8.79 6.89
C HIS A 486 -42.22 7.35 6.71
N ARG A 487 -41.89 6.97 5.46
CA ARG A 487 -41.21 5.72 5.16
C ARG A 487 -39.70 5.93 5.27
N VAL A 488 -39.01 4.92 5.77
CA VAL A 488 -37.53 4.93 5.86
C VAL A 488 -36.99 3.71 5.19
N ARG A 489 -35.96 3.92 4.35
CA ARG A 489 -35.08 2.87 3.83
C ARG A 489 -33.66 3.12 4.30
N ILE A 490 -33.02 2.08 4.86
CA ILE A 490 -31.64 2.12 5.31
C ILE A 490 -30.83 1.20 4.39
N VAL A 491 -29.84 1.76 3.72
CA VAL A 491 -28.97 1.07 2.77
C VAL A 491 -27.52 1.11 3.26
N SER A 492 -26.91 -0.06 3.46
CA SER A 492 -25.47 -0.16 3.70
C SER A 492 -24.73 -0.02 2.37
N VAL A 493 -23.82 0.95 2.29
CA VAL A 493 -22.91 1.16 1.18
C VAL A 493 -21.57 0.51 1.53
N ALA A 494 -21.45 -0.78 1.21
CA ALA A 494 -20.31 -1.60 1.63
C ALA A 494 -19.10 -1.54 0.68
N ASN A 495 -19.34 -1.34 -0.63
CA ASN A 495 -18.31 -1.23 -1.65
C ASN A 495 -18.67 -0.10 -2.63
N PRO A 496 -18.38 1.15 -2.28
CA PRO A 496 -18.83 2.31 -3.05
C PRO A 496 -18.30 2.34 -4.48
N ARG A 497 -17.13 1.75 -4.77
CA ARG A 497 -16.61 1.68 -6.15
C ARG A 497 -17.57 0.96 -7.11
N ARG A 498 -18.30 -0.05 -6.64
CA ARG A 498 -19.30 -0.80 -7.43
C ARG A 498 -20.52 0.03 -7.83
N LEU A 499 -20.69 1.18 -7.20
CA LEU A 499 -21.82 2.09 -7.43
C LEU A 499 -21.53 3.14 -8.51
N TYR A 500 -20.32 3.23 -9.04
CA TYR A 500 -20.06 4.00 -10.26
C TYR A 500 -20.66 3.29 -11.48
N ARG A 501 -20.88 4.03 -12.55
CA ARG A 501 -21.10 3.42 -13.87
C ARG A 501 -19.76 3.00 -14.47
N PRO A 502 -19.71 1.97 -15.32
CA PRO A 502 -18.47 1.55 -15.97
C PRO A 502 -17.69 2.71 -16.62
N GLY A 503 -18.40 3.59 -17.34
CA GLY A 503 -17.82 4.75 -18.01
C GLY A 503 -17.32 5.88 -17.11
N ASP A 504 -17.64 5.85 -15.81
CA ASP A 504 -17.17 6.85 -14.84
C ASP A 504 -15.79 6.49 -14.24
N VAL A 505 -15.29 5.30 -14.53
CA VAL A 505 -14.02 4.77 -14.01
C VAL A 505 -12.99 4.75 -15.13
N ALA A 506 -11.92 5.52 -14.98
CA ALA A 506 -10.95 5.77 -16.05
C ALA A 506 -9.95 4.64 -16.29
N TRP A 507 -9.79 3.68 -15.38
CA TRP A 507 -8.75 2.66 -15.47
C TRP A 507 -9.31 1.25 -15.45
N GLU A 508 -9.19 0.61 -16.63
CA GLU A 508 -9.59 -0.76 -16.92
C GLU A 508 -8.41 -1.75 -16.90
N THR A 509 -7.37 -1.48 -16.17
CA THR A 509 -6.13 -2.25 -16.24
C THR A 509 -6.26 -3.69 -15.75
N VAL A 510 -7.29 -3.98 -14.99
CA VAL A 510 -7.75 -5.34 -14.78
C VAL A 510 -9.20 -5.34 -15.22
N SER A 511 -9.48 -5.86 -16.38
CA SER A 511 -10.80 -5.93 -17.00
C SER A 511 -11.84 -6.47 -16.02
N GLU A 512 -12.43 -5.56 -15.23
CA GLU A 512 -13.67 -5.89 -14.56
C GLU A 512 -14.76 -5.83 -15.60
N PRO A 513 -15.55 -6.89 -15.75
CA PRO A 513 -16.65 -6.86 -16.69
C PRO A 513 -17.67 -5.78 -16.25
N ASP A 514 -18.32 -5.13 -17.21
CA ASP A 514 -19.31 -4.07 -16.93
C ASP A 514 -20.38 -4.49 -15.92
N ASN A 515 -20.76 -5.78 -15.91
CA ASN A 515 -21.71 -6.34 -14.95
C ASN A 515 -21.19 -6.43 -13.51
N ALA A 516 -19.93 -6.12 -13.27
CA ALA A 516 -19.39 -5.96 -11.91
C ALA A 516 -19.88 -4.68 -11.23
N PHE A 517 -20.28 -3.66 -12.01
CA PHE A 517 -20.85 -2.42 -11.50
C PHE A 517 -22.37 -2.55 -11.37
N MET A 518 -22.95 -1.84 -10.41
CA MET A 518 -24.40 -1.83 -10.22
C MET A 518 -25.06 -1.07 -11.36
N ASP A 519 -25.99 -1.71 -12.08
CA ASP A 519 -26.80 -1.08 -13.10
C ASP A 519 -27.75 -0.03 -12.53
N ASP A 520 -28.38 0.78 -13.41
CA ASP A 520 -29.22 1.89 -12.98
C ASP A 520 -30.54 1.43 -12.32
N ASP A 521 -31.10 0.29 -12.71
CA ASP A 521 -32.35 -0.20 -12.14
C ASP A 521 -32.17 -0.69 -10.70
N HIS A 522 -31.14 -1.48 -10.44
CA HIS A 522 -30.80 -1.91 -9.09
C HIS A 522 -30.37 -0.71 -8.22
N PHE A 523 -29.60 0.22 -8.79
CA PHE A 523 -29.20 1.43 -8.07
C PHE A 523 -30.42 2.25 -7.64
N ASN A 524 -31.33 2.52 -8.57
CA ASN A 524 -32.54 3.29 -8.28
C ASN A 524 -33.43 2.57 -7.26
N ALA A 525 -33.57 1.24 -7.34
CA ALA A 525 -34.33 0.46 -6.36
C ALA A 525 -33.82 0.66 -4.92
N LEU A 526 -32.51 0.84 -4.75
CA LEU A 526 -31.90 1.10 -3.44
C LEU A 526 -32.01 2.57 -2.98
N PHE A 527 -31.76 3.51 -3.90
CA PHE A 527 -31.49 4.91 -3.52
C PHE A 527 -32.57 5.92 -3.94
N ASP A 528 -33.61 5.50 -4.68
CA ASP A 528 -34.72 6.41 -4.99
C ASP A 528 -35.63 6.63 -3.78
N GLY A 529 -35.94 7.90 -3.54
CA GLY A 529 -36.80 8.38 -2.48
C GLY A 529 -37.07 9.88 -2.61
N ASP A 530 -37.95 10.43 -1.78
CA ASP A 530 -38.23 11.87 -1.74
C ASP A 530 -37.03 12.65 -1.19
N VAL A 531 -36.31 12.05 -0.25
CA VAL A 531 -35.09 12.58 0.38
C VAL A 531 -34.04 11.49 0.47
N LEU A 532 -32.78 11.81 0.16
CA LEU A 532 -31.62 10.98 0.41
C LEU A 532 -30.65 11.67 1.36
N ILE A 533 -30.25 10.98 2.43
CA ILE A 533 -29.22 11.43 3.35
C ILE A 533 -28.08 10.41 3.36
N GLY A 534 -26.91 10.85 2.90
CA GLY A 534 -25.68 10.09 3.11
C GLY A 534 -25.21 10.23 4.55
N VAL A 535 -24.83 9.12 5.20
CA VAL A 535 -24.32 9.13 6.58
C VAL A 535 -23.00 8.36 6.64
N THR A 536 -22.00 8.94 7.27
CA THR A 536 -20.69 8.31 7.47
C THR A 536 -20.04 8.75 8.77
N GLY A 537 -19.30 7.84 9.41
CA GLY A 537 -18.45 8.16 10.56
C GLY A 537 -17.15 8.85 10.16
N GLY A 538 -16.79 8.80 8.89
CA GLY A 538 -15.62 9.43 8.28
C GLY A 538 -15.99 10.60 7.35
N PRO A 539 -15.14 10.94 6.40
CA PRO A 539 -15.39 11.97 5.40
C PRO A 539 -16.38 11.50 4.32
N SER A 540 -16.99 12.45 3.61
CA SER A 540 -18.07 12.18 2.64
C SER A 540 -17.63 11.54 1.32
N GLY A 541 -16.33 11.51 1.01
CA GLY A 541 -15.81 11.02 -0.26
C GLY A 541 -16.32 9.64 -0.69
N PRO A 542 -16.39 8.65 0.21
CA PRO A 542 -16.91 7.32 -0.13
C PRO A 542 -18.37 7.31 -0.62
N LEU A 543 -19.16 8.32 -0.30
CA LEU A 543 -20.56 8.46 -0.74
C LEU A 543 -20.72 9.14 -2.10
N GLU A 544 -19.62 9.61 -2.71
CA GLU A 544 -19.66 10.31 -4.00
C GLU A 544 -20.50 9.59 -5.07
N PRO A 545 -20.33 8.29 -5.34
CA PRO A 545 -21.07 7.61 -6.40
C PRO A 545 -22.59 7.58 -6.13
N VAL A 546 -23.01 7.50 -4.87
CA VAL A 546 -24.41 7.58 -4.49
C VAL A 546 -24.97 8.97 -4.76
N LEU A 547 -24.26 10.01 -4.34
CA LEU A 547 -24.68 11.40 -4.48
C LEU A 547 -24.76 11.88 -5.93
N LEU A 548 -23.88 11.36 -6.79
CA LEU A 548 -23.85 11.71 -8.21
C LEU A 548 -24.93 10.98 -9.04
N ARG A 549 -25.29 9.76 -8.66
CA ARG A 549 -26.25 8.93 -9.43
C ARG A 549 -27.69 9.05 -8.97
N THR A 550 -27.92 9.41 -7.70
CA THR A 550 -29.28 9.46 -7.14
C THR A 550 -30.19 10.42 -7.90
N ARG A 551 -31.44 10.02 -8.10
CA ARG A 551 -32.50 10.87 -8.66
C ARG A 551 -33.19 11.73 -7.62
N ALA A 552 -32.91 11.51 -6.32
CA ALA A 552 -33.47 12.32 -5.25
C ALA A 552 -33.06 13.79 -5.43
N LEU A 553 -34.03 14.66 -5.64
CA LEU A 553 -33.81 16.11 -5.81
C LEU A 553 -33.37 16.76 -4.50
N ARG A 554 -33.82 16.22 -3.37
CA ARG A 554 -33.49 16.69 -2.03
C ARG A 554 -32.52 15.71 -1.40
N ARG A 555 -31.25 16.12 -1.28
CA ARG A 555 -30.20 15.28 -0.74
C ARG A 555 -29.25 16.07 0.14
N ASP A 556 -28.66 15.39 1.11
CA ASP A 556 -27.66 15.94 2.01
C ASP A 556 -26.68 14.85 2.50
N VAL A 557 -25.60 15.28 3.15
CA VAL A 557 -24.62 14.38 3.76
C VAL A 557 -24.34 14.80 5.19
N MET A 558 -24.36 13.81 6.08
CA MET A 558 -23.96 13.92 7.47
C MET A 558 -22.68 13.10 7.67
N ALA A 559 -21.57 13.79 7.88
CA ALA A 559 -20.24 13.21 7.87
C ALA A 559 -19.39 13.79 8.99
N TRP A 560 -18.22 13.21 9.22
CA TRP A 560 -17.22 13.72 10.13
C TRP A 560 -16.89 15.18 9.85
N LYS A 561 -16.81 16.00 10.89
CA LYS A 561 -16.49 17.43 10.83
C LYS A 561 -15.22 17.76 11.60
N ARG A 562 -15.09 17.22 12.83
CA ARG A 562 -13.99 17.55 13.72
C ARG A 562 -13.76 16.49 14.80
N GLY A 563 -12.51 16.43 15.26
CA GLY A 563 -12.14 15.74 16.48
C GLY A 563 -12.31 16.63 17.71
N GLU A 564 -12.33 15.99 18.87
CA GLU A 564 -12.39 16.65 20.19
C GLU A 564 -11.34 16.04 21.13
N THR A 565 -11.16 16.64 22.29
CA THR A 565 -10.37 16.04 23.37
C THR A 565 -11.01 14.74 23.87
N THR A 566 -10.63 14.23 25.02
CA THR A 566 -11.21 12.99 25.56
C THR A 566 -12.74 13.08 25.63
N ALA A 567 -13.42 12.17 24.92
CA ALA A 567 -14.86 12.10 24.82
C ALA A 567 -15.34 10.66 24.65
N THR A 568 -16.58 10.36 24.95
CA THR A 568 -17.23 9.09 24.62
C THR A 568 -17.61 9.05 23.13
N PRO A 569 -17.81 7.87 22.52
CA PRO A 569 -18.29 7.78 21.14
C PRO A 569 -19.59 8.56 20.90
N GLY A 570 -20.53 8.54 21.83
CA GLY A 570 -21.79 9.30 21.75
C GLY A 570 -21.57 10.82 21.74
N GLU A 571 -20.64 11.33 22.56
CA GLU A 571 -20.30 12.75 22.55
C GLU A 571 -19.60 13.15 21.24
N ILE A 572 -18.71 12.31 20.70
CA ILE A 572 -18.08 12.56 19.40
C ILE A 572 -19.14 12.59 18.29
N MET A 573 -20.08 11.67 18.30
CA MET A 573 -21.22 11.70 17.36
C MET A 573 -22.02 12.99 17.50
N ALA A 574 -22.29 13.45 18.73
CA ALA A 574 -23.00 14.69 18.96
C ALA A 574 -22.24 15.93 18.45
N PHE A 575 -20.93 16.01 18.64
CA PHE A 575 -20.08 17.09 18.11
C PHE A 575 -20.09 17.16 16.58
N ASN A 576 -20.35 16.02 15.94
CA ASN A 576 -20.42 15.89 14.48
C ASN A 576 -21.83 15.93 13.90
N ASP A 577 -22.87 16.20 14.72
CA ASP A 577 -24.29 16.12 14.36
C ASP A 577 -24.72 14.73 13.87
N LEU A 578 -24.00 13.68 14.25
CA LEU A 578 -24.30 12.29 13.88
C LEU A 578 -25.20 11.61 14.93
N THR A 579 -26.22 12.33 15.42
CA THR A 579 -27.21 11.81 16.38
C THR A 579 -28.54 11.52 15.69
N ALA A 580 -29.35 10.64 16.29
CA ALA A 580 -30.67 10.31 15.80
C ALA A 580 -31.58 11.54 15.65
N GLU A 581 -31.50 12.47 16.63
CA GLU A 581 -32.24 13.72 16.60
C GLU A 581 -31.84 14.62 15.44
N ALA A 582 -30.51 14.81 15.25
CA ALA A 582 -29.99 15.63 14.17
C ALA A 582 -30.35 15.05 12.79
N MET A 583 -30.31 13.73 12.63
CA MET A 583 -30.69 13.03 11.40
C MET A 583 -32.17 13.16 11.09
N ALA A 584 -33.04 12.93 12.08
CA ALA A 584 -34.50 13.09 11.91
C ALA A 584 -34.88 14.54 11.59
N ASN A 585 -34.30 15.52 12.27
CA ASN A 585 -34.50 16.94 12.00
C ASN A 585 -34.03 17.35 10.61
N ARG A 586 -32.88 16.81 10.15
CA ARG A 586 -32.37 17.06 8.81
C ARG A 586 -33.32 16.50 7.74
N ALA A 587 -33.76 15.27 7.90
CA ALA A 587 -34.74 14.66 7.01
C ALA A 587 -36.04 15.46 6.94
N SER A 588 -36.61 15.87 8.09
CA SER A 588 -37.83 16.65 8.17
C SER A 588 -37.72 18.00 7.47
N LYS A 589 -36.58 18.70 7.60
CA LYS A 589 -36.32 19.95 6.86
C LYS A 589 -36.25 19.74 5.35
N LEU A 590 -35.68 18.62 4.89
CA LEU A 590 -35.62 18.32 3.46
C LEU A 590 -37.00 17.85 2.92
N LEU A 591 -37.85 17.26 3.74
CA LEU A 591 -39.20 16.85 3.36
C LEU A 591 -40.21 18.01 3.26
N ALA A 592 -39.96 19.09 4.01
CA ALA A 592 -40.76 20.31 3.93
C ALA A 592 -40.54 21.04 2.60
#